data_2230ff14721c2d81642cc53ffd84ebfa
#
_entry.id   2230ff14721c2d81642cc53ffd84ebfa
#
_cell.length_a   1.000
_cell.length_b   1.000
_cell.length_c   1.000
_cell.angle_alpha   90.00
_cell.angle_beta   90.00
_cell.angle_gamma   90.00
#
_symmetry.space_group_name_H-M   'P 1'
#
loop_
_entity.id
_entity.type
_entity.pdbx_description
1 polymer ?
#
loop_
_entity_poly.entity_id
_entity_poly.type
_entity_poly.pdbx_seq_one_letter_code
_entity_poly.pdbx_strand_id
1 'polypeptide(L)'
;MCAILGYCGRGASYEVMQKALQKTATRGPDDSRILDTGNGFLGFNRLAIMDLSDAGMQPFTRNGNAVVCNGEIYDFRELKELLEEDGYTFTSGSDCELLLPLWEKYGVHMFRMLDAEFAMVLYDKASDSYIAARDPIGIRPLYYGKDAEGTLLFASEPKNLVGLCSKITPFPPGHYYRDGKFICYRNMSAISYTTGGNLDSVCAAIHDRLVSGVRKRLDSDAPVGFLLSGGLDSSLVCGIAAKLMPEKPLRTWSIGMDVDAIDLKYAREVADYIGSEHHEVIISKQDVLDALEPVIAALGTWDITTVRASIGMYLVCRAIHETSDVRVLLTGEISDELFGYKYTDFAPDAKAFQQEAEKRIREIHMYDVLRADRCIAVNSLEARVPFGDLEFVDYVMHLDPELKMNHYGIGKYLVRHAFEEDELIPRSILMREKAAFSDAVGHSLKDDLQELAEQTYTEEEFEKKSAEYDFAKPFTRESLLYREIFEKYYPGQARMVADFWMPNRSWPGCDVNDPSARVLPNYGKSGE
;
A
#
# COMPACT_ATOMS: atom_id res chain seq x y z
N MET A 1 -3.96 10.00 -5.10
CA MET A 1 -3.72 10.00 -3.63
C MET A 1 -3.40 11.38 -3.16
N CYS A 2 -4.10 11.84 -2.14
CA CYS A 2 -3.82 13.13 -1.52
C CYS A 2 -2.55 13.10 -0.64
N ALA A 3 -2.15 14.27 -0.13
CA ALA A 3 -1.16 14.36 0.93
C ALA A 3 -1.64 15.29 2.04
N ILE A 4 -1.37 14.91 3.28
CA ILE A 4 -1.69 15.70 4.46
C ILE A 4 -0.44 16.09 5.24
N LEU A 5 -0.53 17.23 5.92
CA LEU A 5 0.47 17.74 6.85
C LEU A 5 -0.25 18.34 8.06
N GLY A 6 0.18 17.99 9.27
CA GLY A 6 -0.28 18.59 10.51
C GLY A 6 0.90 19.12 11.33
N TYR A 7 0.87 20.37 11.75
CA TYR A 7 1.77 20.95 12.74
C TYR A 7 0.95 21.29 13.99
N CYS A 8 1.22 20.60 15.09
CA CYS A 8 0.33 20.56 16.25
C CYS A 8 0.84 21.48 17.39
N GLY A 9 0.95 22.76 17.10
CA GLY A 9 1.42 23.75 18.08
C GLY A 9 1.74 25.10 17.45
N ARG A 10 2.24 26.01 18.25
CA ARG A 10 2.68 27.34 17.82
C ARG A 10 4.20 27.32 17.61
N GLY A 11 4.72 28.03 16.61
CA GLY A 11 6.16 28.15 16.42
C GLY A 11 6.62 28.03 14.97
N ALA A 12 5.93 27.27 14.11
CA ALA A 12 6.22 27.28 12.68
C ALA A 12 5.61 28.49 11.98
N SER A 13 6.25 28.94 10.91
CA SER A 13 5.65 29.91 9.98
C SER A 13 4.89 29.20 8.87
N TYR A 14 3.95 29.93 8.26
CA TYR A 14 3.22 29.45 7.09
C TYR A 14 4.15 29.01 5.96
N GLU A 15 5.24 29.75 5.69
CA GLU A 15 6.21 29.47 4.63
C GLU A 15 6.96 28.14 4.87
N VAL A 16 7.27 27.81 6.13
CA VAL A 16 7.90 26.54 6.50
C VAL A 16 6.94 25.39 6.20
N MET A 17 5.66 25.53 6.58
CA MET A 17 4.65 24.51 6.31
C MET A 17 4.37 24.36 4.82
N GLN A 18 4.33 25.45 4.07
CA GLN A 18 4.15 25.44 2.61
C GLN A 18 5.30 24.67 1.92
N LYS A 19 6.55 24.96 2.29
CA LYS A 19 7.72 24.25 1.75
C LYS A 19 7.70 22.76 2.10
N ALA A 20 7.26 22.41 3.32
CA ALA A 20 7.13 21.02 3.73
C ALA A 20 6.04 20.29 2.92
N LEU A 21 4.86 20.88 2.77
CA LEU A 21 3.73 20.32 2.01
C LEU A 21 4.08 20.16 0.52
N GLN A 22 4.78 21.12 -0.07
CA GLN A 22 5.19 21.12 -1.48
C GLN A 22 6.04 19.91 -1.86
N LYS A 23 6.78 19.29 -0.93
CA LYS A 23 7.56 18.06 -1.19
C LYS A 23 6.70 16.87 -1.64
N THR A 24 5.38 16.92 -1.40
CA THR A 24 4.40 15.90 -1.80
C THR A 24 3.37 16.43 -2.81
N ALA A 25 3.68 17.48 -3.57
CA ALA A 25 2.77 18.04 -4.56
C ALA A 25 2.36 17.03 -5.64
N THR A 26 3.24 16.09 -6.01
CA THR A 26 2.93 15.03 -7.00
C THR A 26 1.85 14.07 -6.52
N ARG A 27 1.64 13.91 -5.20
CA ARG A 27 0.53 13.08 -4.69
C ARG A 27 -0.83 13.72 -4.95
N GLY A 28 -0.90 15.03 -4.84
CA GLY A 28 -2.13 15.80 -5.04
C GLY A 28 -1.86 17.05 -5.86
N PRO A 29 -1.80 16.92 -7.20
CA PRO A 29 -1.39 18.01 -8.08
C PRO A 29 -2.50 19.00 -8.38
N ASP A 30 -3.78 18.68 -8.07
CA ASP A 30 -4.93 19.45 -8.54
C ASP A 30 -5.12 20.75 -7.75
N ASP A 31 -4.90 20.72 -6.43
CA ASP A 31 -4.95 21.92 -5.57
C ASP A 31 -4.14 21.72 -4.28
N SER A 32 -3.78 22.85 -3.60
CA SER A 32 -3.02 22.84 -2.35
C SER A 32 -3.54 23.93 -1.41
N ARG A 33 -3.81 23.54 -0.14
CA ARG A 33 -4.32 24.47 0.86
C ARG A 33 -3.66 24.24 2.22
N ILE A 34 -3.42 25.32 2.94
CA ILE A 34 -2.98 25.31 4.34
C ILE A 34 -3.95 26.16 5.14
N LEU A 35 -4.47 25.59 6.23
CA LEU A 35 -5.32 26.26 7.20
C LEU A 35 -4.53 26.53 8.49
N ASP A 36 -4.51 27.79 8.93
CA ASP A 36 -4.08 28.15 10.28
C ASP A 36 -5.26 27.95 11.25
N THR A 37 -5.10 27.07 12.22
CA THR A 37 -6.12 26.77 13.24
C THR A 37 -6.05 27.71 14.44
N GLY A 38 -5.05 28.63 14.47
CA GLY A 38 -4.70 29.47 15.62
C GLY A 38 -3.82 28.78 16.66
N ASN A 39 -3.73 27.44 16.60
CA ASN A 39 -2.83 26.61 17.43
C ASN A 39 -2.04 25.61 16.58
N GLY A 40 -1.70 25.97 15.33
CA GLY A 40 -0.95 25.15 14.40
C GLY A 40 -1.52 25.19 13.00
N PHE A 41 -1.13 24.21 12.16
CA PHE A 41 -1.48 24.20 10.75
C PHE A 41 -1.97 22.83 10.30
N LEU A 42 -2.96 22.83 9.40
CA LEU A 42 -3.37 21.67 8.62
C LEU A 42 -3.14 21.96 7.14
N GLY A 43 -2.35 21.11 6.47
CA GLY A 43 -2.02 21.22 5.06
C GLY A 43 -2.59 20.05 4.25
N PHE A 44 -3.02 20.33 3.03
CA PHE A 44 -3.62 19.36 2.12
C PHE A 44 -3.20 19.61 0.68
N ASN A 45 -2.68 18.57 0.00
CA ASN A 45 -2.54 18.52 -1.45
C ASN A 45 -3.58 17.56 -2.00
N ARG A 46 -4.39 18.01 -2.95
CA ARG A 46 -5.54 17.28 -3.48
C ARG A 46 -5.21 16.54 -4.78
N LEU A 47 -5.58 15.27 -4.82
CA LEU A 47 -5.93 14.54 -6.04
C LEU A 47 -7.45 14.33 -6.01
N ALA A 48 -8.18 14.93 -6.93
CA ALA A 48 -9.64 14.87 -6.96
C ALA A 48 -10.10 13.49 -7.45
N ILE A 49 -10.73 12.71 -6.57
CA ILE A 49 -11.25 11.36 -6.80
C ILE A 49 -12.75 11.31 -6.53
N MET A 50 -13.18 11.66 -5.31
CA MET A 50 -14.58 11.85 -4.95
C MET A 50 -14.88 13.34 -4.90
N ASP A 51 -16.03 13.74 -5.49
CA ASP A 51 -16.39 15.13 -5.74
C ASP A 51 -15.31 15.90 -6.52
N LEU A 52 -15.37 15.86 -7.83
CA LEU A 52 -14.36 16.53 -8.68
C LEU A 52 -14.45 18.07 -8.65
N SER A 53 -15.43 18.64 -7.95
CA SER A 53 -15.59 20.10 -7.80
C SER A 53 -14.70 20.66 -6.68
N ASP A 54 -14.64 22.00 -6.58
CA ASP A 54 -13.93 22.70 -5.52
C ASP A 54 -14.53 22.45 -4.12
N ALA A 55 -15.79 22.00 -4.04
CA ALA A 55 -16.44 21.69 -2.77
C ALA A 55 -15.78 20.53 -2.02
N GLY A 56 -15.16 19.57 -2.76
CA GLY A 56 -14.39 18.48 -2.17
C GLY A 56 -12.99 18.87 -1.66
N MET A 57 -12.62 20.15 -1.67
CA MET A 57 -11.30 20.60 -1.21
C MET A 57 -11.20 20.68 0.31
N GLN A 58 -10.16 20.07 0.85
CA GLN A 58 -9.84 20.09 2.28
C GLN A 58 -8.80 21.18 2.63
N PRO A 59 -8.66 21.60 3.92
CA PRO A 59 -9.33 21.07 5.11
C PRO A 59 -10.82 21.33 5.15
N PHE A 60 -11.62 20.31 5.51
CA PHE A 60 -13.02 20.54 5.89
C PHE A 60 -13.09 21.22 7.25
N THR A 61 -14.06 22.12 7.44
CA THR A 61 -14.25 22.84 8.69
C THR A 61 -15.71 22.80 9.14
N ARG A 62 -15.95 22.59 10.44
CA ARG A 62 -17.28 22.57 11.05
C ARG A 62 -17.19 22.98 12.52
N ASN A 63 -17.99 23.95 12.96
CA ASN A 63 -18.05 24.40 14.36
C ASN A 63 -16.68 24.75 14.97
N GLY A 64 -15.74 25.23 14.16
CA GLY A 64 -14.37 25.52 14.55
C GLY A 64 -13.41 24.32 14.56
N ASN A 65 -13.93 23.10 14.40
CA ASN A 65 -13.12 21.92 14.13
C ASN A 65 -12.61 21.93 12.68
N ALA A 66 -11.51 21.27 12.41
CA ALA A 66 -10.96 21.11 11.07
C ALA A 66 -10.34 19.72 10.88
N VAL A 67 -10.42 19.17 9.67
CA VAL A 67 -9.83 17.86 9.34
C VAL A 67 -9.19 17.86 7.97
N VAL A 68 -8.07 17.17 7.86
CA VAL A 68 -7.46 16.73 6.60
C VAL A 68 -7.34 15.21 6.62
N CYS A 69 -7.72 14.58 5.51
CA CYS A 69 -7.70 13.14 5.34
C CYS A 69 -7.15 12.77 3.95
N ASN A 70 -6.16 11.91 3.92
CA ASN A 70 -5.76 11.17 2.72
C ASN A 70 -6.38 9.79 2.83
N GLY A 71 -7.45 9.53 2.11
CA GLY A 71 -8.15 8.25 2.22
C GLY A 71 -9.40 8.19 1.39
N GLU A 72 -10.05 7.03 1.49
CA GLU A 72 -11.34 6.70 0.89
C GLU A 72 -12.17 6.00 1.95
N ILE A 73 -13.38 6.49 2.20
CA ILE A 73 -14.36 5.89 3.13
C ILE A 73 -15.38 5.15 2.27
N TYR A 74 -15.37 3.83 2.35
CA TYR A 74 -16.27 2.97 1.59
C TYR A 74 -17.68 3.00 2.18
N ASP A 75 -18.69 2.75 1.34
CA ASP A 75 -20.12 2.78 1.69
C ASP A 75 -20.54 4.10 2.39
N PHE A 76 -19.83 5.20 2.10
CA PHE A 76 -20.02 6.48 2.77
C PHE A 76 -21.42 7.10 2.54
N ARG A 77 -22.10 6.76 1.43
CA ARG A 77 -23.42 7.32 1.13
C ARG A 77 -24.47 6.88 2.14
N GLU A 78 -24.45 5.61 2.54
CA GLU A 78 -25.34 5.09 3.60
C GLU A 78 -25.07 5.77 4.94
N LEU A 79 -23.80 5.96 5.27
CA LEU A 79 -23.39 6.65 6.48
C LEU A 79 -23.77 8.15 6.45
N LYS A 80 -23.72 8.77 5.28
CA LYS A 80 -24.16 10.14 5.05
C LYS A 80 -25.66 10.29 5.29
N GLU A 81 -26.49 9.39 4.72
CA GLU A 81 -27.94 9.37 4.93
C GLU A 81 -28.29 9.27 6.42
N LEU A 82 -27.65 8.38 7.17
CA LEU A 82 -27.84 8.26 8.62
C LEU A 82 -27.50 9.54 9.40
N LEU A 83 -26.46 10.25 8.96
CA LEU A 83 -26.09 11.52 9.57
C LEU A 83 -27.07 12.65 9.19
N GLU A 84 -27.60 12.63 7.96
CA GLU A 84 -28.63 13.59 7.52
C GLU A 84 -29.95 13.41 8.29
N GLU A 85 -30.34 12.17 8.60
CA GLU A 85 -31.47 11.87 9.49
C GLU A 85 -31.27 12.43 10.90
N ASP A 86 -30.03 12.49 11.38
CA ASP A 86 -29.65 13.13 12.65
C ASP A 86 -29.55 14.67 12.56
N GLY A 87 -29.84 15.26 11.40
CA GLY A 87 -29.86 16.71 11.17
C GLY A 87 -28.53 17.31 10.75
N TYR A 88 -27.51 16.52 10.40
CA TYR A 88 -26.28 17.02 9.80
C TYR A 88 -26.52 17.43 8.33
N THR A 89 -25.77 18.41 7.86
CA THR A 89 -25.83 18.89 6.48
C THR A 89 -24.43 18.84 5.87
N PHE A 90 -24.37 18.54 4.58
CA PHE A 90 -23.15 18.42 3.81
C PHE A 90 -23.15 19.43 2.65
N THR A 91 -21.96 19.85 2.27
CA THR A 91 -21.74 20.85 1.21
C THR A 91 -21.03 20.27 0.00
N SER A 92 -20.47 19.07 0.13
CA SER A 92 -19.75 18.38 -0.93
C SER A 92 -20.27 16.96 -1.16
N GLY A 93 -19.83 16.37 -2.26
CA GLY A 93 -19.95 14.94 -2.54
C GLY A 93 -18.81 14.09 -2.00
N SER A 94 -17.83 14.71 -1.29
CA SER A 94 -16.69 13.99 -0.76
C SER A 94 -17.06 13.10 0.43
N ASP A 95 -16.57 11.89 0.43
CA ASP A 95 -16.63 10.93 1.52
C ASP A 95 -15.99 11.46 2.81
N CYS A 96 -14.87 12.17 2.70
CA CYS A 96 -14.11 12.70 3.84
C CYS A 96 -14.84 13.84 4.61
N GLU A 97 -15.87 14.47 4.03
CA GLU A 97 -16.67 15.47 4.76
C GLU A 97 -17.42 14.87 5.95
N LEU A 98 -17.68 13.55 5.94
CA LEU A 98 -18.33 12.82 7.03
C LEU A 98 -17.53 12.82 8.34
N LEU A 99 -16.21 13.01 8.27
CA LEU A 99 -15.33 12.85 9.42
C LEU A 99 -15.62 13.83 10.55
N LEU A 100 -16.00 15.08 10.25
CA LEU A 100 -16.34 16.06 11.28
C LEU A 100 -17.69 15.78 11.95
N PRO A 101 -18.81 15.49 11.25
CA PRO A 101 -20.03 14.99 11.86
C PRO A 101 -19.83 13.73 12.70
N LEU A 102 -19.06 12.77 12.22
CA LEU A 102 -18.75 11.55 12.98
C LEU A 102 -17.96 11.86 14.26
N TRP A 103 -16.98 12.78 14.18
CA TRP A 103 -16.23 13.24 15.36
C TRP A 103 -17.14 13.90 16.38
N GLU A 104 -18.02 14.82 15.95
CA GLU A 104 -18.95 15.52 16.83
C GLU A 104 -19.92 14.56 17.54
N LYS A 105 -20.39 13.52 16.82
CA LYS A 105 -21.38 12.58 17.35
C LYS A 105 -20.75 11.47 18.20
N TYR A 106 -19.62 10.91 17.76
CA TYR A 106 -19.07 9.67 18.32
C TYR A 106 -17.67 9.83 18.93
N GLY A 107 -17.01 10.99 18.75
CA GLY A 107 -15.63 11.18 19.18
C GLY A 107 -14.70 10.08 18.65
N VAL A 108 -13.82 9.56 19.48
CA VAL A 108 -12.86 8.51 19.09
C VAL A 108 -13.51 7.18 18.70
N HIS A 109 -14.77 6.95 19.05
CA HIS A 109 -15.48 5.73 18.68
C HIS A 109 -15.75 5.63 17.18
N MET A 110 -15.72 6.78 16.46
CA MET A 110 -15.87 6.81 15.01
C MET A 110 -14.88 5.90 14.28
N PHE A 111 -13.64 5.76 14.79
CA PHE A 111 -12.59 4.99 14.12
C PHE A 111 -12.92 3.49 13.98
N ARG A 112 -13.80 2.95 14.84
CA ARG A 112 -14.27 1.56 14.74
C ARG A 112 -15.43 1.39 13.76
N MET A 113 -16.05 2.49 13.37
CA MET A 113 -17.21 2.48 12.46
C MET A 113 -16.77 2.62 10.99
N LEU A 114 -15.55 3.14 10.75
CA LEU A 114 -15.05 3.39 9.40
C LEU A 114 -14.63 2.07 8.72
N ASP A 115 -15.22 1.79 7.57
CA ASP A 115 -14.65 0.90 6.56
C ASP A 115 -13.89 1.77 5.55
N ALA A 116 -12.58 1.87 5.74
CA ALA A 116 -11.80 2.90 5.04
C ALA A 116 -10.31 2.54 4.94
N GLU A 117 -9.70 3.04 3.89
CA GLU A 117 -8.26 3.17 3.74
C GLU A 117 -7.92 4.63 4.01
N PHE A 118 -7.36 4.97 5.18
CA PHE A 118 -7.21 6.38 5.56
C PHE A 118 -6.02 6.71 6.45
N ALA A 119 -5.58 7.96 6.33
CA ALA A 119 -4.74 8.66 7.29
C ALA A 119 -5.27 10.09 7.47
N MET A 120 -5.50 10.52 8.70
CA MET A 120 -6.10 11.82 8.97
C MET A 120 -5.43 12.56 10.12
N VAL A 121 -5.56 13.89 10.10
CA VAL A 121 -5.27 14.79 11.22
C VAL A 121 -6.46 15.72 11.40
N LEU A 122 -7.00 15.75 12.63
CA LEU A 122 -8.14 16.56 13.02
C LEU A 122 -7.72 17.53 14.12
N TYR A 123 -8.13 18.78 14.01
CA TYR A 123 -8.08 19.79 15.07
C TYR A 123 -9.43 19.88 15.76
N ASP A 124 -9.47 19.60 17.06
CA ASP A 124 -10.65 19.72 17.90
C ASP A 124 -10.62 21.05 18.65
N LYS A 125 -11.53 21.95 18.27
CA LYS A 125 -11.62 23.29 18.85
C LYS A 125 -11.97 23.29 20.33
N ALA A 126 -12.79 22.34 20.76
CA ALA A 126 -13.27 22.27 22.15
C ALA A 126 -12.14 21.96 23.13
N SER A 127 -11.21 21.08 22.75
CA SER A 127 -10.04 20.73 23.55
C SER A 127 -8.77 21.50 23.16
N ASP A 128 -8.83 22.33 22.13
CA ASP A 128 -7.67 23.02 21.51
C ASP A 128 -6.52 22.06 21.23
N SER A 129 -6.82 20.86 20.71
CA SER A 129 -5.85 19.78 20.53
C SER A 129 -6.00 19.08 19.19
N TYR A 130 -5.00 18.27 18.84
CA TYR A 130 -4.94 17.51 17.59
C TYR A 130 -5.11 16.02 17.85
N ILE A 131 -5.90 15.39 16.97
CA ILE A 131 -6.08 13.95 16.89
C ILE A 131 -5.57 13.50 15.53
N ALA A 132 -4.80 12.43 15.48
CA ALA A 132 -4.40 11.78 14.24
C ALA A 132 -4.81 10.31 14.28
N ALA A 133 -5.15 9.73 13.13
CA ALA A 133 -5.50 8.31 13.04
C ALA A 133 -5.09 7.72 11.69
N ARG A 134 -4.87 6.40 11.68
CA ARG A 134 -4.48 5.64 10.50
C ARG A 134 -5.27 4.35 10.42
N ASP A 135 -5.63 3.92 9.21
CA ASP A 135 -6.36 2.69 8.96
C ASP A 135 -5.72 1.44 9.57
N PRO A 136 -6.50 0.36 9.82
CA PRO A 136 -6.05 -0.82 10.57
C PRO A 136 -4.92 -1.63 9.91
N ILE A 137 -4.73 -1.52 8.60
CA ILE A 137 -3.67 -2.21 7.84
C ILE A 137 -2.48 -1.27 7.59
N GLY A 138 -2.74 0.05 7.57
CA GLY A 138 -1.77 1.06 7.23
C GLY A 138 -1.58 1.22 5.72
N ILE A 139 -2.66 1.00 4.95
CA ILE A 139 -2.67 1.18 3.50
C ILE A 139 -2.33 2.63 3.16
N ARG A 140 -3.00 3.59 3.83
CA ARG A 140 -2.62 4.99 3.68
C ARG A 140 -1.46 5.34 4.61
N PRO A 141 -0.42 6.00 4.09
CA PRO A 141 0.75 6.32 4.89
C PRO A 141 0.50 7.48 5.84
N LEU A 142 1.07 7.37 7.03
CA LEU A 142 1.19 8.46 7.99
C LEU A 142 2.50 8.31 8.76
N TYR A 143 3.20 9.43 8.93
CA TYR A 143 4.43 9.54 9.71
C TYR A 143 4.30 10.66 10.73
N TYR A 144 5.10 10.58 11.79
CA TYR A 144 5.17 11.63 12.79
C TYR A 144 6.59 11.85 13.28
N GLY A 145 6.80 13.01 13.81
CA GLY A 145 8.05 13.42 14.46
C GLY A 145 7.83 14.64 15.33
N LYS A 146 8.88 15.06 16.01
CA LYS A 146 8.90 16.31 16.79
C LYS A 146 9.98 17.22 16.25
N ASP A 147 9.67 18.52 16.20
CA ASP A 147 10.67 19.54 15.89
C ASP A 147 11.61 19.79 17.07
N ALA A 148 12.53 20.77 16.93
CA ALA A 148 13.52 21.11 17.95
C ALA A 148 12.89 21.64 19.25
N GLU A 149 11.70 22.23 19.17
CA GLU A 149 10.92 22.76 20.29
C GLU A 149 10.03 21.68 20.94
N GLY A 150 9.99 20.48 20.37
CA GLY A 150 9.20 19.35 20.87
C GLY A 150 7.76 19.34 20.36
N THR A 151 7.40 20.22 19.40
CA THR A 151 6.09 20.25 18.76
C THR A 151 5.92 19.05 17.84
N LEU A 152 4.76 18.42 17.91
CA LEU A 152 4.44 17.23 17.12
C LEU A 152 4.01 17.61 15.70
N LEU A 153 4.53 16.87 14.73
CA LEU A 153 4.17 16.96 13.32
C LEU A 153 3.67 15.60 12.82
N PHE A 154 2.69 15.65 11.91
CA PHE A 154 2.20 14.49 11.14
C PHE A 154 2.30 14.80 9.65
N ALA A 155 2.62 13.79 8.85
CA ALA A 155 2.65 13.93 7.39
C ALA A 155 2.39 12.60 6.69
N SER A 156 1.86 12.66 5.48
CA SER A 156 1.69 11.48 4.62
C SER A 156 3.02 10.79 4.30
N GLU A 157 4.08 11.56 4.09
CA GLU A 157 5.38 11.00 3.72
C GLU A 157 6.52 11.55 4.58
N PRO A 158 7.55 10.73 4.85
CA PRO A 158 8.67 11.15 5.69
C PRO A 158 9.43 12.34 5.11
N LYS A 159 9.48 12.50 3.77
CA LYS A 159 10.18 13.62 3.13
C LYS A 159 9.63 14.99 3.53
N ASN A 160 8.33 15.09 3.89
CA ASN A 160 7.77 16.34 4.43
C ASN A 160 8.42 16.74 5.76
N LEU A 161 8.84 15.75 6.58
CA LEU A 161 9.38 15.92 7.93
C LEU A 161 10.91 16.01 7.96
N VAL A 162 11.60 15.59 6.89
CA VAL A 162 13.07 15.72 6.78
C VAL A 162 13.49 17.19 6.85
N GLY A 163 14.40 17.47 7.78
CA GLY A 163 14.88 18.82 8.10
C GLY A 163 14.02 19.58 9.12
N LEU A 164 12.83 19.07 9.46
CA LEU A 164 12.00 19.60 10.54
C LEU A 164 12.07 18.75 11.81
N CYS A 165 12.16 17.43 11.65
CA CYS A 165 12.18 16.48 12.76
C CYS A 165 13.52 15.75 12.81
N SER A 166 14.10 15.61 14.01
CA SER A 166 15.34 14.84 14.23
C SER A 166 15.11 13.32 14.09
N LYS A 167 13.92 12.86 14.44
CA LYS A 167 13.49 11.48 14.30
C LYS A 167 12.10 11.44 13.65
N ILE A 168 11.98 10.62 12.60
CA ILE A 168 10.74 10.36 11.89
C ILE A 168 10.33 8.91 12.17
N THR A 169 9.06 8.69 12.46
CA THR A 169 8.53 7.38 12.83
C THR A 169 7.24 7.11 12.05
N PRO A 170 7.05 5.91 11.47
CA PRO A 170 5.77 5.51 10.91
C PRO A 170 4.68 5.52 11.99
N PHE A 171 3.52 6.07 11.69
CA PHE A 171 2.37 6.02 12.58
C PHE A 171 1.82 4.58 12.61
N PRO A 172 1.59 3.98 13.79
CA PRO A 172 1.16 2.58 13.87
C PRO A 172 -0.23 2.37 13.25
N PRO A 173 -0.41 1.34 12.40
CA PRO A 173 -1.72 0.99 11.84
C PRO A 173 -2.75 0.68 12.93
N GLY A 174 -4.02 1.01 12.67
CA GLY A 174 -5.12 0.75 13.60
C GLY A 174 -5.07 1.52 14.91
N HIS A 175 -4.33 2.62 14.93
CA HIS A 175 -4.23 3.48 16.10
C HIS A 175 -4.75 4.89 15.83
N TYR A 176 -5.14 5.55 16.90
CA TYR A 176 -5.26 7.00 16.91
C TYR A 176 -4.33 7.60 17.99
N TYR A 177 -3.88 8.82 17.72
CA TYR A 177 -3.13 9.64 18.66
C TYR A 177 -4.07 10.67 19.28
N ARG A 178 -4.03 10.79 20.61
CA ARG A 178 -4.70 11.83 21.38
C ARG A 178 -3.97 12.07 22.70
N ASP A 179 -3.81 13.32 23.11
CA ASP A 179 -3.26 13.72 24.43
C ASP A 179 -1.92 13.01 24.78
N GLY A 180 -1.00 12.94 23.83
CA GLY A 180 0.32 12.35 24.02
C GLY A 180 0.36 10.82 23.93
N LYS A 181 -0.75 10.13 23.61
CA LYS A 181 -0.84 8.68 23.62
C LYS A 181 -1.30 8.13 22.27
N PHE A 182 -0.68 7.02 21.88
CA PHE A 182 -1.18 6.17 20.80
C PHE A 182 -2.11 5.09 21.38
N ILE A 183 -3.32 5.00 20.88
CA ILE A 183 -4.36 4.08 21.38
C ILE A 183 -4.81 3.20 20.22
N CYS A 184 -4.67 1.89 20.38
CA CYS A 184 -5.13 0.92 19.40
C CYS A 184 -6.66 0.86 19.40
N TYR A 185 -7.29 1.10 18.24
CA TYR A 185 -8.73 0.93 18.08
C TYR A 185 -9.10 -0.34 17.33
N ARG A 186 -8.22 -0.85 16.45
CA ARG A 186 -8.39 -2.11 15.73
C ARG A 186 -7.02 -2.69 15.35
N ASN A 187 -6.80 -3.98 15.61
CA ASN A 187 -5.55 -4.67 15.27
C ASN A 187 -5.86 -5.92 14.43
N MET A 188 -5.56 -5.86 13.13
CA MET A 188 -5.84 -6.93 12.17
C MET A 188 -4.86 -8.11 12.27
N SER A 189 -3.76 -7.95 13.01
CA SER A 189 -2.74 -9.00 13.21
C SER A 189 -2.78 -9.69 14.57
N ALA A 190 -3.72 -9.32 15.46
CA ALA A 190 -3.85 -9.95 16.78
C ALA A 190 -5.00 -10.94 16.78
N ILE A 191 -4.71 -12.19 16.43
CA ILE A 191 -5.73 -13.23 16.29
C ILE A 191 -5.86 -13.98 17.61
N SER A 192 -7.05 -13.91 18.22
CA SER A 192 -7.35 -14.54 19.53
C SER A 192 -8.16 -15.84 19.43
N TYR A 193 -8.77 -16.10 18.29
CA TYR A 193 -9.53 -17.32 18.01
C TYR A 193 -9.46 -17.62 16.51
N THR A 194 -9.70 -18.87 16.13
CA THR A 194 -9.82 -19.29 14.73
C THR A 194 -11.20 -19.85 14.47
N THR A 195 -11.67 -19.67 13.25
CA THR A 195 -12.93 -20.22 12.73
C THR A 195 -12.62 -21.27 11.67
N GLY A 196 -13.35 -22.36 11.70
CA GLY A 196 -13.30 -23.41 10.68
C GLY A 196 -14.64 -23.52 9.97
N GLY A 197 -14.71 -24.45 9.02
CA GLY A 197 -15.89 -24.80 8.26
C GLY A 197 -15.57 -25.93 7.28
N ASN A 198 -16.58 -26.40 6.55
CA ASN A 198 -16.28 -27.22 5.39
C ASN A 198 -15.67 -26.34 4.27
N LEU A 199 -14.94 -26.95 3.35
CA LEU A 199 -14.23 -26.24 2.29
C LEU A 199 -15.17 -25.34 1.48
N ASP A 200 -16.33 -25.82 1.10
CA ASP A 200 -17.30 -25.07 0.27
C ASP A 200 -17.79 -23.79 0.98
N SER A 201 -18.12 -23.90 2.27
CA SER A 201 -18.59 -22.74 3.06
C SER A 201 -17.49 -21.69 3.25
N VAL A 202 -16.24 -22.13 3.44
CA VAL A 202 -15.08 -21.24 3.57
C VAL A 202 -14.81 -20.53 2.24
N CYS A 203 -14.82 -21.27 1.13
CA CYS A 203 -14.59 -20.72 -0.20
C CYS A 203 -15.71 -19.76 -0.62
N ALA A 204 -16.99 -20.08 -0.35
CA ALA A 204 -18.10 -19.16 -0.60
C ALA A 204 -17.94 -17.85 0.20
N ALA A 205 -17.50 -17.92 1.46
CA ALA A 205 -17.28 -16.73 2.27
C ALA A 205 -16.07 -15.89 1.79
N ILE A 206 -15.02 -16.51 1.26
CA ILE A 206 -13.88 -15.86 0.60
C ILE A 206 -14.36 -15.16 -0.67
N HIS A 207 -15.11 -15.87 -1.51
CA HIS A 207 -15.67 -15.36 -2.76
C HIS A 207 -16.49 -14.08 -2.52
N ASP A 208 -17.52 -14.16 -1.66
CA ASP A 208 -18.46 -13.07 -1.44
C ASP A 208 -17.77 -11.81 -0.89
N ARG A 209 -16.81 -11.99 0.04
CA ARG A 209 -16.06 -10.87 0.61
C ARG A 209 -15.09 -10.23 -0.39
N LEU A 210 -14.42 -11.03 -1.22
CA LEU A 210 -13.53 -10.46 -2.24
C LEU A 210 -14.33 -9.72 -3.32
N VAL A 211 -15.46 -10.27 -3.76
CA VAL A 211 -16.38 -9.59 -4.68
C VAL A 211 -16.88 -8.27 -4.07
N SER A 212 -17.26 -8.28 -2.80
CA SER A 212 -17.64 -7.06 -2.07
C SER A 212 -16.47 -6.06 -2.00
N GLY A 213 -15.28 -6.52 -1.67
CA GLY A 213 -14.07 -5.69 -1.60
C GLY A 213 -13.73 -5.01 -2.92
N VAL A 214 -13.87 -5.73 -4.06
CA VAL A 214 -13.73 -5.13 -5.40
C VAL A 214 -14.84 -4.11 -5.65
N ARG A 215 -16.11 -4.47 -5.39
CA ARG A 215 -17.26 -3.58 -5.62
C ARG A 215 -17.13 -2.24 -4.93
N LYS A 216 -16.78 -2.24 -3.64
CA LYS A 216 -16.56 -1.01 -2.85
C LYS A 216 -15.51 -0.10 -3.50
N ARG A 217 -14.44 -0.70 -4.03
CA ARG A 217 -13.29 0.04 -4.59
C ARG A 217 -13.50 0.51 -6.03
N LEU A 218 -14.60 0.13 -6.68
CA LEU A 218 -15.01 0.66 -7.97
C LEU A 218 -15.77 1.99 -7.87
N ASP A 219 -16.24 2.37 -6.68
CA ASP A 219 -16.94 3.65 -6.46
C ASP A 219 -15.96 4.82 -6.56
N SER A 220 -16.04 5.56 -7.66
CA SER A 220 -15.16 6.70 -7.96
C SER A 220 -15.79 7.63 -8.98
N ASP A 221 -15.72 8.94 -8.73
CA ASP A 221 -16.10 9.96 -9.71
C ASP A 221 -15.00 10.16 -10.77
N ALA A 222 -13.76 9.79 -10.44
CA ALA A 222 -12.61 9.84 -11.35
C ALA A 222 -12.43 8.52 -12.12
N PRO A 223 -11.79 8.56 -13.30
CA PRO A 223 -11.56 7.37 -14.11
C PRO A 223 -10.71 6.30 -13.41
N VAL A 224 -11.18 5.04 -13.46
CA VAL A 224 -10.56 3.86 -12.85
C VAL A 224 -9.82 3.04 -13.89
N GLY A 225 -8.65 2.52 -13.53
CA GLY A 225 -7.84 1.57 -14.28
C GLY A 225 -7.34 0.42 -13.40
N PHE A 226 -6.65 -0.54 -14.00
CA PHE A 226 -6.26 -1.78 -13.34
C PHE A 226 -4.83 -2.17 -13.70
N LEU A 227 -4.05 -2.56 -12.71
CA LEU A 227 -2.77 -3.22 -12.94
C LEU A 227 -3.02 -4.72 -13.15
N LEU A 228 -2.61 -5.24 -14.29
CA LEU A 228 -2.83 -6.63 -14.70
C LEU A 228 -1.49 -7.30 -15.00
N SER A 229 -0.95 -8.07 -14.07
CA SER A 229 0.32 -8.78 -14.24
C SER A 229 0.17 -10.19 -14.84
N GLY A 230 -1.05 -10.67 -15.08
CA GLY A 230 -1.28 -12.07 -15.46
C GLY A 230 -1.06 -13.08 -14.32
N GLY A 231 -0.77 -12.61 -13.10
CA GLY A 231 -0.80 -13.42 -11.87
C GLY A 231 -2.23 -13.59 -11.35
N LEU A 232 -2.44 -14.58 -10.47
CA LEU A 232 -3.77 -14.91 -9.91
C LEU A 232 -4.49 -13.68 -9.33
N ASP A 233 -3.81 -12.95 -8.46
CA ASP A 233 -4.43 -11.91 -7.62
C ASP A 233 -4.93 -10.73 -8.46
N SER A 234 -4.06 -10.15 -9.30
CA SER A 234 -4.43 -9.05 -10.21
C SER A 234 -5.48 -9.48 -11.24
N SER A 235 -5.37 -10.72 -11.74
CA SER A 235 -6.33 -11.27 -12.72
C SER A 235 -7.72 -11.45 -12.11
N LEU A 236 -7.82 -11.95 -10.87
CA LEU A 236 -9.12 -12.07 -10.18
C LEU A 236 -9.74 -10.71 -9.92
N VAL A 237 -8.97 -9.71 -9.49
CA VAL A 237 -9.49 -8.34 -9.33
C VAL A 237 -10.06 -7.82 -10.65
N CYS A 238 -9.34 -8.00 -11.77
CA CYS A 238 -9.82 -7.60 -13.10
C CYS A 238 -11.04 -8.41 -13.54
N GLY A 239 -11.05 -9.73 -13.36
CA GLY A 239 -12.18 -10.59 -13.74
C GLY A 239 -13.46 -10.26 -12.97
N ILE A 240 -13.35 -10.04 -11.65
CA ILE A 240 -14.49 -9.60 -10.81
C ILE A 240 -14.97 -8.21 -11.27
N ALA A 241 -14.06 -7.27 -11.49
CA ALA A 241 -14.42 -5.94 -11.93
C ALA A 241 -15.10 -5.94 -13.30
N ALA A 242 -14.63 -6.75 -14.25
CA ALA A 242 -15.26 -6.90 -15.57
C ALA A 242 -16.70 -7.42 -15.46
N LYS A 243 -16.96 -8.39 -14.57
CA LYS A 243 -18.31 -8.90 -14.29
C LYS A 243 -19.22 -7.85 -13.64
N LEU A 244 -18.65 -6.98 -12.79
CA LEU A 244 -19.38 -5.90 -12.10
C LEU A 244 -19.63 -4.68 -13.00
N MET A 245 -18.82 -4.47 -14.05
CA MET A 245 -18.87 -3.33 -14.95
C MET A 245 -19.06 -3.75 -16.42
N PRO A 246 -20.12 -4.51 -16.77
CA PRO A 246 -20.26 -5.12 -18.10
C PRO A 246 -20.46 -4.10 -19.23
N GLU A 247 -20.85 -2.86 -18.91
CA GLU A 247 -21.19 -1.83 -19.89
C GLU A 247 -19.96 -1.18 -20.55
N LYS A 248 -18.76 -1.34 -19.95
CA LYS A 248 -17.53 -0.72 -20.45
C LYS A 248 -16.34 -1.68 -20.32
N PRO A 249 -15.51 -1.80 -21.37
CA PRO A 249 -14.23 -2.49 -21.23
C PRO A 249 -13.39 -1.88 -20.11
N LEU A 250 -12.77 -2.73 -19.30
CA LEU A 250 -11.80 -2.27 -18.32
C LEU A 250 -10.56 -1.72 -19.06
N ARG A 251 -9.92 -0.72 -18.50
CA ARG A 251 -8.61 -0.26 -18.94
C ARG A 251 -7.55 -0.91 -18.07
N THR A 252 -6.71 -1.75 -18.66
CA THR A 252 -5.71 -2.55 -17.95
C THR A 252 -4.30 -2.27 -18.45
N TRP A 253 -3.33 -2.32 -17.56
CA TRP A 253 -1.91 -2.12 -17.88
C TRP A 253 -1.06 -3.25 -17.34
N SER A 254 -0.10 -3.67 -18.15
CA SER A 254 0.99 -4.57 -17.75
C SER A 254 2.34 -3.94 -18.09
N ILE A 255 3.40 -4.47 -17.50
CA ILE A 255 4.77 -4.03 -17.74
C ILE A 255 5.67 -5.24 -17.90
N GLY A 256 6.64 -5.15 -18.78
CA GLY A 256 7.68 -6.14 -18.98
C GLY A 256 8.91 -5.56 -19.60
N MET A 257 10.04 -6.21 -19.39
CA MET A 257 11.27 -5.87 -20.11
C MET A 257 11.16 -6.27 -21.58
N ASP A 258 11.96 -5.66 -22.42
CA ASP A 258 12.06 -5.97 -23.85
C ASP A 258 12.61 -7.38 -24.12
N VAL A 259 13.12 -8.06 -23.08
CA VAL A 259 13.63 -9.44 -23.10
C VAL A 259 12.99 -10.23 -21.96
N ASP A 260 12.51 -11.44 -22.25
CA ASP A 260 12.01 -12.42 -21.26
C ASP A 260 10.83 -11.98 -20.36
N ALA A 261 9.95 -11.14 -20.88
CA ALA A 261 8.76 -10.67 -20.16
C ALA A 261 7.64 -11.71 -20.16
N ILE A 262 7.71 -12.67 -19.27
CA ILE A 262 6.74 -13.78 -19.16
C ILE A 262 5.34 -13.25 -18.80
N ASP A 263 5.26 -12.27 -17.91
CA ASP A 263 3.98 -11.74 -17.43
C ASP A 263 3.18 -11.04 -18.53
N LEU A 264 3.82 -10.42 -19.52
CA LEU A 264 3.09 -9.79 -20.65
C LEU A 264 2.22 -10.80 -21.41
N LYS A 265 2.72 -12.02 -21.64
CA LYS A 265 1.97 -13.09 -22.29
C LYS A 265 0.71 -13.47 -21.51
N TYR A 266 0.84 -13.64 -20.19
CA TYR A 266 -0.28 -14.04 -19.34
C TYR A 266 -1.23 -12.89 -19.07
N ALA A 267 -0.73 -11.67 -18.96
CA ALA A 267 -1.57 -10.49 -18.86
C ALA A 267 -2.42 -10.30 -20.13
N ARG A 268 -1.84 -10.51 -21.33
CA ARG A 268 -2.56 -10.48 -22.61
C ARG A 268 -3.64 -11.57 -22.67
N GLU A 269 -3.35 -12.79 -22.24
CA GLU A 269 -4.33 -13.88 -22.19
C GLU A 269 -5.55 -13.51 -21.33
N VAL A 270 -5.33 -12.92 -20.15
CA VAL A 270 -6.43 -12.45 -19.29
C VAL A 270 -7.17 -11.28 -19.96
N ALA A 271 -6.44 -10.30 -20.48
CA ALA A 271 -7.02 -9.12 -21.11
C ALA A 271 -7.94 -9.47 -22.28
N ASP A 272 -7.52 -10.38 -23.14
CA ASP A 272 -8.31 -10.89 -24.26
C ASP A 272 -9.55 -11.65 -23.76
N TYR A 273 -9.41 -12.44 -22.68
CA TYR A 273 -10.51 -13.22 -22.11
C TYR A 273 -11.61 -12.32 -21.53
N ILE A 274 -11.23 -11.28 -20.76
CA ILE A 274 -12.19 -10.35 -20.14
C ILE A 274 -12.62 -9.22 -21.08
N GLY A 275 -12.02 -9.12 -22.28
CA GLY A 275 -12.32 -8.08 -23.25
C GLY A 275 -11.90 -6.68 -22.83
N SER A 276 -10.77 -6.54 -22.11
CA SER A 276 -10.26 -5.23 -21.66
C SER A 276 -9.50 -4.47 -22.73
N GLU A 277 -9.50 -3.13 -22.64
CA GLU A 277 -8.57 -2.26 -23.34
C GLU A 277 -7.19 -2.36 -22.64
N HIS A 278 -6.30 -3.17 -23.21
CA HIS A 278 -5.05 -3.54 -22.58
C HIS A 278 -3.85 -2.82 -23.19
N HIS A 279 -3.03 -2.23 -22.31
CA HIS A 279 -1.81 -1.52 -22.65
C HIS A 279 -0.57 -2.21 -22.06
N GLU A 280 0.42 -2.45 -22.90
CA GLU A 280 1.70 -3.05 -22.50
C GLU A 280 2.77 -1.98 -22.45
N VAL A 281 3.45 -1.86 -21.31
CA VAL A 281 4.60 -0.96 -21.11
C VAL A 281 5.88 -1.77 -21.22
N ILE A 282 6.66 -1.48 -22.25
CA ILE A 282 7.93 -2.17 -22.48
C ILE A 282 9.06 -1.28 -21.95
N ILE A 283 9.93 -1.84 -21.12
CA ILE A 283 11.06 -1.14 -20.50
C ILE A 283 12.38 -1.81 -20.85
N SER A 284 13.42 -1.00 -20.92
CA SER A 284 14.80 -1.43 -21.14
C SER A 284 15.59 -1.55 -19.83
N LYS A 285 16.77 -2.17 -19.88
CA LYS A 285 17.77 -2.14 -18.78
C LYS A 285 18.06 -0.72 -18.32
N GLN A 286 18.21 0.22 -19.26
CA GLN A 286 18.52 1.62 -18.93
C GLN A 286 17.38 2.28 -18.13
N ASP A 287 16.11 2.03 -18.49
CA ASP A 287 14.96 2.54 -17.75
C ASP A 287 14.95 2.03 -16.29
N VAL A 288 15.33 0.77 -16.06
CA VAL A 288 15.47 0.18 -14.73
C VAL A 288 16.55 0.89 -13.92
N LEU A 289 17.73 1.10 -14.50
CA LEU A 289 18.86 1.74 -13.81
C LEU A 289 18.57 3.21 -13.51
N ASP A 290 17.97 3.95 -14.46
CA ASP A 290 17.61 5.34 -14.29
C ASP A 290 16.50 5.56 -13.25
N ALA A 291 15.64 4.56 -13.05
CA ALA A 291 14.56 4.63 -12.08
C ALA A 291 15.01 4.34 -10.63
N LEU A 292 16.17 3.73 -10.40
CA LEU A 292 16.60 3.25 -9.07
C LEU A 292 16.63 4.37 -8.03
N GLU A 293 17.37 5.45 -8.28
CA GLU A 293 17.49 6.56 -7.32
C GLU A 293 16.15 7.30 -7.11
N PRO A 294 15.39 7.68 -8.17
CA PRO A 294 14.05 8.24 -8.00
C PRO A 294 13.08 7.36 -7.19
N VAL A 295 13.12 6.05 -7.39
CA VAL A 295 12.28 5.08 -6.68
C VAL A 295 12.64 5.06 -5.19
N ILE A 296 13.92 4.92 -4.82
CA ILE A 296 14.34 4.92 -3.41
C ILE A 296 13.97 6.26 -2.74
N ALA A 297 14.16 7.38 -3.44
CA ALA A 297 13.76 8.71 -2.95
C ALA A 297 12.24 8.84 -2.73
N ALA A 298 11.43 8.25 -3.61
CA ALA A 298 9.97 8.25 -3.47
C ALA A 298 9.50 7.32 -2.35
N LEU A 299 10.07 6.12 -2.27
CA LEU A 299 9.70 5.09 -1.29
C LEU A 299 10.02 5.50 0.15
N GLY A 300 11.21 6.07 0.39
CA GLY A 300 11.71 6.28 1.75
C GLY A 300 12.03 4.95 2.46
N THR A 301 12.52 3.97 1.70
CA THR A 301 13.01 2.67 2.21
C THR A 301 14.29 2.26 1.50
N TRP A 302 15.04 1.38 2.15
CA TRP A 302 16.28 0.78 1.69
C TRP A 302 16.15 -0.76 1.54
N ASP A 303 14.94 -1.30 1.74
CA ASP A 303 14.68 -2.74 1.66
C ASP A 303 14.82 -3.26 0.23
N ILE A 304 15.60 -4.34 0.07
CA ILE A 304 15.93 -4.89 -1.25
C ILE A 304 14.68 -5.31 -2.02
N THR A 305 13.80 -6.07 -1.36
CA THR A 305 12.59 -6.62 -2.01
C THR A 305 11.65 -5.53 -2.45
N THR A 306 11.40 -4.57 -1.56
CA THR A 306 10.53 -3.43 -1.84
C THR A 306 11.07 -2.58 -2.98
N VAL A 307 12.38 -2.27 -3.01
CA VAL A 307 13.00 -1.47 -4.09
C VAL A 307 12.90 -2.19 -5.43
N ARG A 308 13.33 -3.46 -5.51
CA ARG A 308 13.28 -4.24 -6.76
C ARG A 308 11.86 -4.28 -7.35
N ALA A 309 10.86 -4.62 -6.53
CA ALA A 309 9.47 -4.70 -6.97
C ALA A 309 8.87 -3.33 -7.30
N SER A 310 9.41 -2.25 -6.75
CA SER A 310 8.91 -0.89 -6.98
C SER A 310 9.31 -0.32 -8.33
N ILE A 311 10.43 -0.73 -8.91
CA ILE A 311 10.91 -0.15 -10.19
C ILE A 311 9.88 -0.38 -11.30
N GLY A 312 9.44 -1.62 -11.50
CA GLY A 312 8.40 -1.91 -12.49
C GLY A 312 7.08 -1.18 -12.20
N MET A 313 6.63 -1.18 -10.94
CA MET A 313 5.40 -0.48 -10.56
C MET A 313 5.50 1.04 -10.78
N TYR A 314 6.62 1.67 -10.44
CA TYR A 314 6.85 3.09 -10.69
C TYR A 314 6.80 3.42 -12.18
N LEU A 315 7.46 2.62 -13.02
CA LEU A 315 7.53 2.85 -14.47
C LEU A 315 6.17 2.67 -15.15
N VAL A 316 5.40 1.64 -14.79
CA VAL A 316 4.05 1.48 -15.36
C VAL A 316 3.12 2.60 -14.91
N CYS A 317 3.18 3.03 -13.65
CA CYS A 317 2.35 4.13 -13.15
C CYS A 317 2.73 5.47 -13.81
N ARG A 318 4.02 5.71 -14.09
CA ARG A 318 4.46 6.87 -14.86
C ARG A 318 3.86 6.86 -16.27
N ALA A 319 3.92 5.71 -16.96
CA ALA A 319 3.34 5.59 -18.30
C ALA A 319 1.81 5.79 -18.28
N ILE A 320 1.09 5.27 -17.28
CA ILE A 320 -0.35 5.49 -17.12
C ILE A 320 -0.66 6.97 -16.96
N HIS A 321 0.06 7.66 -16.08
CA HIS A 321 -0.12 9.10 -15.86
C HIS A 321 0.12 9.93 -17.11
N GLU A 322 1.18 9.61 -17.89
CA GLU A 322 1.57 10.34 -19.09
C GLU A 322 0.63 10.09 -20.28
N THR A 323 -0.04 8.93 -20.34
CA THR A 323 -0.77 8.49 -21.54
C THR A 323 -2.28 8.34 -21.35
N SER A 324 -2.80 8.56 -20.14
CA SER A 324 -4.22 8.38 -19.84
C SER A 324 -4.77 9.43 -18.87
N ASP A 325 -6.10 9.45 -18.74
CA ASP A 325 -6.83 10.26 -17.75
C ASP A 325 -7.17 9.49 -16.48
N VAL A 326 -6.68 8.26 -16.32
CA VAL A 326 -6.90 7.43 -15.13
C VAL A 326 -6.34 8.13 -13.89
N ARG A 327 -7.11 8.04 -12.80
CA ARG A 327 -6.73 8.60 -11.49
C ARG A 327 -6.67 7.53 -10.39
N VAL A 328 -7.43 6.45 -10.55
CA VAL A 328 -7.54 5.35 -9.58
C VAL A 328 -7.05 4.06 -10.20
N LEU A 329 -6.23 3.29 -9.46
CA LEU A 329 -5.72 1.99 -9.87
C LEU A 329 -6.08 0.92 -8.83
N LEU A 330 -6.78 -0.13 -9.26
CA LEU A 330 -6.97 -1.32 -8.44
C LEU A 330 -5.77 -2.27 -8.61
N THR A 331 -5.32 -2.85 -7.48
CA THR A 331 -4.15 -3.73 -7.40
C THR A 331 -4.47 -5.04 -6.67
N GLY A 332 -3.60 -6.05 -6.81
CA GLY A 332 -3.74 -7.36 -6.16
C GLY A 332 -2.91 -7.54 -4.87
N GLU A 333 -2.47 -6.45 -4.24
CA GLU A 333 -1.63 -6.50 -3.03
C GLU A 333 -2.35 -7.12 -1.82
N ILE A 334 -1.61 -7.57 -0.80
CA ILE A 334 -2.06 -8.17 0.48
C ILE A 334 -2.42 -9.66 0.37
N SER A 335 -2.75 -10.17 -0.80
CA SER A 335 -3.14 -11.57 -0.97
C SER A 335 -2.06 -12.57 -0.52
N ASP A 336 -0.78 -12.26 -0.76
CA ASP A 336 0.35 -13.13 -0.39
C ASP A 336 0.53 -13.25 1.13
N GLU A 337 0.29 -12.18 1.88
CA GLU A 337 0.40 -12.15 3.33
C GLU A 337 -0.74 -12.91 4.01
N LEU A 338 -1.91 -12.93 3.38
CA LEU A 338 -3.11 -13.59 3.89
C LEU A 338 -3.12 -15.10 3.64
N PHE A 339 -2.73 -15.53 2.44
CA PHE A 339 -2.86 -16.92 1.98
C PHE A 339 -1.53 -17.65 1.81
N GLY A 340 -0.43 -16.96 2.04
CA GLY A 340 0.91 -17.51 1.89
C GLY A 340 1.57 -17.21 0.54
N TYR A 341 2.87 -17.31 0.57
CA TYR A 341 3.78 -17.11 -0.56
C TYR A 341 4.71 -18.32 -0.68
N LYS A 342 5.56 -18.40 -1.69
CA LYS A 342 6.46 -19.56 -1.93
C LYS A 342 7.22 -20.03 -0.69
N TYR A 343 7.75 -19.15 0.14
CA TYR A 343 8.49 -19.53 1.33
C TYR A 343 7.60 -20.08 2.46
N THR A 344 6.32 -19.75 2.48
CA THR A 344 5.40 -20.24 3.52
C THR A 344 5.08 -21.73 3.38
N ASP A 345 5.37 -22.34 2.22
CA ASP A 345 5.30 -23.79 2.05
C ASP A 345 6.28 -24.54 2.97
N PHE A 346 7.31 -23.86 3.50
CA PHE A 346 8.27 -24.40 4.46
C PHE A 346 7.85 -24.21 5.93
N ALA A 347 6.66 -23.67 6.19
CA ALA A 347 6.14 -23.55 7.55
C ALA A 347 6.06 -24.95 8.20
N PRO A 348 6.64 -25.14 9.39
CA PRO A 348 6.69 -26.48 10.01
C PRO A 348 5.32 -26.97 10.46
N ASP A 349 4.40 -26.07 10.75
CA ASP A 349 3.02 -26.36 11.17
C ASP A 349 2.10 -25.13 10.97
N ALA A 350 0.81 -25.33 11.15
CA ALA A 350 -0.22 -24.31 11.00
C ALA A 350 -0.05 -23.12 11.97
N LYS A 351 0.47 -23.37 13.16
CA LYS A 351 0.75 -22.31 14.14
C LYS A 351 1.88 -21.40 13.66
N ALA A 352 2.96 -21.97 13.15
CA ALA A 352 4.07 -21.20 12.60
C ALA A 352 3.63 -20.41 11.36
N PHE A 353 2.80 -21.01 10.49
CA PHE A 353 2.19 -20.31 9.36
C PHE A 353 1.37 -19.10 9.82
N GLN A 354 0.49 -19.27 10.82
CA GLN A 354 -0.33 -18.17 11.37
C GLN A 354 0.52 -17.05 11.97
N GLN A 355 1.54 -17.39 12.75
CA GLN A 355 2.45 -16.40 13.33
C GLN A 355 3.20 -15.58 12.26
N GLU A 356 3.55 -16.21 11.16
CA GLU A 356 4.17 -15.52 10.03
C GLU A 356 3.16 -14.59 9.34
N ALA A 357 1.93 -15.03 9.09
CA ALA A 357 0.86 -14.19 8.52
C ALA A 357 0.57 -12.97 9.41
N GLU A 358 0.46 -13.16 10.73
CA GLU A 358 0.29 -12.07 11.70
C GLU A 358 1.46 -11.06 11.65
N LYS A 359 2.71 -11.56 11.55
CA LYS A 359 3.89 -10.72 11.37
C LYS A 359 3.80 -9.92 10.08
N ARG A 360 3.48 -10.57 8.96
CA ARG A 360 3.43 -9.92 7.63
C ARG A 360 2.34 -8.86 7.56
N ILE A 361 1.15 -9.13 8.05
CA ILE A 361 0.07 -8.12 8.11
C ILE A 361 0.44 -6.95 9.02
N ARG A 362 1.11 -7.20 10.15
CA ARG A 362 1.57 -6.11 11.03
C ARG A 362 2.62 -5.21 10.38
N GLU A 363 3.48 -5.77 9.53
CA GLU A 363 4.63 -5.11 8.93
C GLU A 363 4.38 -4.60 7.50
N ILE A 364 3.28 -5.01 6.86
CA ILE A 364 3.00 -4.77 5.43
C ILE A 364 3.05 -3.28 5.03
N HIS A 365 2.71 -2.41 5.97
CA HIS A 365 2.77 -0.96 5.79
C HIS A 365 4.20 -0.38 5.61
N MET A 366 5.23 -1.22 5.80
CA MET A 366 6.65 -0.87 5.56
C MET A 366 7.20 -1.51 4.28
N TYR A 367 6.43 -2.42 3.64
CA TYR A 367 6.85 -3.21 2.47
C TYR A 367 5.86 -3.10 1.30
N ASP A 368 4.94 -4.05 1.12
CA ASP A 368 4.14 -4.14 -0.10
C ASP A 368 3.10 -3.03 -0.26
N VAL A 369 2.34 -2.69 0.77
CA VAL A 369 1.41 -1.56 0.65
C VAL A 369 2.12 -0.20 0.65
N LEU A 370 3.32 -0.08 1.27
CA LEU A 370 4.16 1.10 1.10
C LEU A 370 4.58 1.24 -0.37
N ARG A 371 5.04 0.16 -0.99
CA ARG A 371 5.40 0.11 -2.41
C ARG A 371 4.24 0.58 -3.28
N ALA A 372 3.07 -0.04 -3.11
CA ALA A 372 1.89 0.31 -3.89
C ALA A 372 1.51 1.79 -3.72
N ASP A 373 1.41 2.28 -2.48
CA ASP A 373 1.09 3.69 -2.22
C ASP A 373 2.11 4.64 -2.88
N ARG A 374 3.42 4.43 -2.65
CA ARG A 374 4.44 5.37 -3.08
C ARG A 374 4.62 5.42 -4.59
N CYS A 375 4.69 4.25 -5.25
CA CYS A 375 4.89 4.18 -6.70
C CYS A 375 3.71 4.75 -7.47
N ILE A 376 2.50 4.53 -6.98
CA ILE A 376 1.26 5.01 -7.59
C ILE A 376 1.09 6.51 -7.30
N ALA A 377 1.24 6.93 -6.05
CA ALA A 377 0.98 8.30 -5.64
C ALA A 377 1.99 9.33 -6.17
N VAL A 378 3.28 8.98 -6.30
CA VAL A 378 4.28 9.89 -6.88
C VAL A 378 3.97 10.22 -8.34
N ASN A 379 3.20 9.38 -9.01
CA ASN A 379 2.71 9.56 -10.37
C ASN A 379 1.27 10.12 -10.42
N SER A 380 0.82 10.80 -9.37
CA SER A 380 -0.51 11.46 -9.32
C SER A 380 -1.68 10.51 -9.55
N LEU A 381 -1.58 9.29 -9.01
CA LEU A 381 -2.60 8.24 -9.08
C LEU A 381 -2.98 7.78 -7.66
N GLU A 382 -4.11 7.08 -7.53
CA GLU A 382 -4.57 6.48 -6.28
C GLU A 382 -4.57 4.95 -6.35
N ALA A 383 -3.90 4.29 -5.39
CA ALA A 383 -3.99 2.86 -5.20
C ALA A 383 -5.27 2.49 -4.42
N ARG A 384 -6.00 1.47 -4.86
CA ARG A 384 -7.04 0.79 -4.09
C ARG A 384 -6.76 -0.70 -4.05
N VAL A 385 -6.91 -1.29 -2.86
CA VAL A 385 -6.44 -2.64 -2.57
C VAL A 385 -7.61 -3.55 -2.15
N PRO A 386 -8.28 -4.24 -3.09
CA PRO A 386 -9.45 -5.07 -2.78
C PRO A 386 -9.21 -6.17 -1.75
N PHE A 387 -8.05 -6.84 -1.76
CA PHE A 387 -7.67 -7.83 -0.74
C PHE A 387 -7.42 -7.21 0.63
N GLY A 388 -7.31 -5.89 0.72
CA GLY A 388 -7.22 -5.11 1.96
C GLY A 388 -8.58 -4.71 2.53
N ASP A 389 -9.69 -5.18 1.98
CA ASP A 389 -11.01 -4.99 2.59
C ASP A 389 -11.03 -5.51 4.02
N LEU A 390 -11.52 -4.69 4.96
CA LEU A 390 -11.39 -4.99 6.38
C LEU A 390 -12.17 -6.26 6.80
N GLU A 391 -13.32 -6.52 6.16
CA GLU A 391 -14.09 -7.74 6.43
C GLU A 391 -13.43 -8.97 5.80
N PHE A 392 -12.81 -8.79 4.63
CA PHE A 392 -12.05 -9.85 3.99
C PHE A 392 -10.82 -10.24 4.80
N VAL A 393 -9.99 -9.25 5.18
CA VAL A 393 -8.78 -9.49 6.00
C VAL A 393 -9.13 -10.10 7.34
N ASP A 394 -10.15 -9.57 8.03
CA ASP A 394 -10.60 -10.09 9.31
C ASP A 394 -11.01 -11.56 9.21
N TYR A 395 -11.83 -11.88 8.21
CA TYR A 395 -12.27 -13.26 7.98
C TYR A 395 -11.11 -14.21 7.70
N VAL A 396 -10.24 -13.86 6.75
CA VAL A 396 -9.12 -14.73 6.34
C VAL A 396 -8.08 -14.91 7.44
N MET A 397 -7.82 -13.86 8.23
CA MET A 397 -6.89 -13.95 9.36
C MET A 397 -7.43 -14.84 10.48
N HIS A 398 -8.75 -14.92 10.66
CA HIS A 398 -9.39 -15.79 11.64
C HIS A 398 -9.69 -17.22 11.12
N LEU A 399 -9.43 -17.54 9.84
CA LEU A 399 -9.54 -18.92 9.37
C LEU A 399 -8.54 -19.83 10.07
N ASP A 400 -8.95 -21.09 10.28
CA ASP A 400 -8.02 -22.14 10.71
C ASP A 400 -6.82 -22.16 9.75
N PRO A 401 -5.61 -21.88 10.22
CA PRO A 401 -4.44 -21.79 9.36
C PRO A 401 -4.10 -23.09 8.63
N GLU A 402 -4.54 -24.25 9.16
CA GLU A 402 -4.41 -25.55 8.48
C GLU A 402 -5.07 -25.53 7.09
N LEU A 403 -6.20 -24.83 6.94
CA LEU A 403 -6.89 -24.69 5.66
C LEU A 403 -6.11 -23.85 4.63
N LYS A 404 -5.23 -22.95 5.11
CA LYS A 404 -4.44 -22.03 4.26
C LYS A 404 -3.10 -22.65 3.85
N MET A 405 -2.60 -23.67 4.55
CA MET A 405 -1.37 -24.36 4.21
C MET A 405 -1.47 -25.07 2.85
N ASN A 406 -0.35 -25.18 2.15
CA ASN A 406 -0.30 -25.78 0.83
C ASN A 406 -0.34 -27.32 0.90
N HIS A 407 -1.50 -27.90 1.24
CA HIS A 407 -1.74 -29.35 1.22
C HIS A 407 -2.22 -29.88 -0.13
N TYR A 408 -2.56 -28.98 -1.05
CA TYR A 408 -3.18 -29.30 -2.34
C TYR A 408 -2.19 -29.28 -3.51
N GLY A 409 -0.90 -29.07 -3.22
CA GLY A 409 0.15 -29.00 -4.24
C GLY A 409 0.14 -27.72 -5.09
N ILE A 410 -0.66 -26.74 -4.70
CA ILE A 410 -0.69 -25.42 -5.33
C ILE A 410 -0.95 -24.34 -4.27
N GLY A 411 -0.20 -23.25 -4.29
CA GLY A 411 -0.36 -22.14 -3.37
C GLY A 411 -1.71 -21.42 -3.55
N LYS A 412 -2.26 -20.84 -2.47
CA LYS A 412 -3.53 -20.10 -2.44
C LYS A 412 -4.74 -20.95 -2.90
N TYR A 413 -4.77 -22.22 -2.58
CA TYR A 413 -5.82 -23.13 -3.04
C TYR A 413 -7.23 -22.61 -2.73
N LEU A 414 -7.47 -22.07 -1.54
CA LEU A 414 -8.79 -21.56 -1.14
C LEU A 414 -9.29 -20.44 -2.07
N VAL A 415 -8.41 -19.53 -2.47
CA VAL A 415 -8.77 -18.45 -3.42
C VAL A 415 -9.10 -19.03 -4.80
N ARG A 416 -8.28 -19.98 -5.28
CA ARG A 416 -8.50 -20.62 -6.58
C ARG A 416 -9.80 -21.38 -6.61
N HIS A 417 -10.06 -22.17 -5.57
CA HIS A 417 -11.29 -22.98 -5.47
C HIS A 417 -12.52 -22.11 -5.27
N ALA A 418 -12.40 -20.98 -4.56
CA ALA A 418 -13.49 -20.02 -4.38
C ALA A 418 -14.03 -19.43 -5.70
N PHE A 419 -13.21 -19.39 -6.74
CA PHE A 419 -13.56 -18.80 -8.05
C PHE A 419 -13.50 -19.79 -9.21
N GLU A 420 -13.38 -21.11 -8.93
CA GLU A 420 -13.20 -22.12 -9.98
C GLU A 420 -14.41 -22.25 -10.91
N GLU A 421 -15.62 -22.07 -10.39
CA GLU A 421 -16.88 -22.21 -11.13
C GLU A 421 -17.36 -20.91 -11.79
N ASP A 422 -16.74 -19.76 -11.47
CA ASP A 422 -17.19 -18.44 -11.93
C ASP A 422 -16.77 -18.07 -13.35
N GLU A 423 -15.77 -18.77 -13.91
CA GLU A 423 -15.20 -18.49 -15.23
C GLU A 423 -14.80 -17.02 -15.45
N LEU A 424 -14.30 -16.34 -14.38
CA LEU A 424 -13.92 -14.93 -14.42
C LEU A 424 -12.61 -14.69 -15.18
N ILE A 425 -11.72 -15.67 -15.17
CA ILE A 425 -10.39 -15.64 -15.81
C ILE A 425 -10.08 -17.00 -16.43
N PRO A 426 -9.14 -17.09 -17.39
CA PRO A 426 -8.74 -18.37 -17.96
C PRO A 426 -8.31 -19.37 -16.88
N ARG A 427 -8.70 -20.65 -17.04
CA ARG A 427 -8.30 -21.71 -16.10
C ARG A 427 -6.76 -21.87 -16.02
N SER A 428 -6.05 -21.63 -17.13
CA SER A 428 -4.58 -21.56 -17.19
C SER A 428 -4.00 -20.56 -16.20
N ILE A 429 -4.65 -19.41 -16.03
CA ILE A 429 -4.26 -18.35 -15.08
C ILE A 429 -4.72 -18.71 -13.67
N LEU A 430 -5.97 -19.17 -13.52
CA LEU A 430 -6.50 -19.58 -12.21
C LEU A 430 -5.62 -20.67 -11.56
N MET A 431 -5.04 -21.57 -12.34
CA MET A 431 -4.18 -22.66 -11.87
C MET A 431 -2.68 -22.42 -12.11
N ARG A 432 -2.31 -21.20 -12.54
CA ARG A 432 -0.89 -20.84 -12.74
C ARG A 432 -0.13 -20.79 -11.43
N GLU A 433 1.08 -21.34 -11.40
CA GLU A 433 2.00 -21.21 -10.28
C GLU A 433 2.39 -19.74 -10.04
N LYS A 434 2.61 -19.39 -8.78
CA LYS A 434 2.99 -18.02 -8.40
C LYS A 434 4.42 -17.71 -8.85
N ALA A 435 4.58 -16.60 -9.58
CA ALA A 435 5.87 -15.95 -9.83
C ALA A 435 5.91 -14.61 -9.07
N ALA A 436 7.10 -14.19 -8.61
CA ALA A 436 7.28 -12.89 -7.99
C ALA A 436 7.21 -11.78 -9.05
N PHE A 437 6.62 -10.65 -8.75
CA PHE A 437 6.48 -9.54 -9.70
C PHE A 437 7.84 -9.07 -10.23
N SER A 438 8.85 -8.93 -9.37
CA SER A 438 10.21 -8.56 -9.76
C SER A 438 10.88 -9.57 -10.71
N ASP A 439 10.49 -10.84 -10.63
CA ASP A 439 11.02 -11.91 -11.48
C ASP A 439 10.26 -12.02 -12.81
N ALA A 440 8.98 -11.65 -12.80
CA ALA A 440 8.07 -11.83 -13.91
C ALA A 440 8.02 -10.61 -14.85
N VAL A 441 8.37 -9.42 -14.37
CA VAL A 441 8.63 -8.22 -15.20
C VAL A 441 9.83 -8.45 -16.13
N GLY A 442 10.84 -9.20 -15.66
CA GLY A 442 11.99 -9.66 -16.42
C GLY A 442 13.04 -10.28 -15.50
N HIS A 443 13.49 -11.47 -15.83
CA HIS A 443 14.53 -12.14 -15.04
C HIS A 443 15.81 -11.31 -14.89
N SER A 444 16.10 -10.47 -15.87
CA SER A 444 17.28 -9.59 -15.90
C SER A 444 17.19 -8.42 -14.92
N LEU A 445 16.01 -7.95 -14.51
CA LEU A 445 15.88 -6.77 -13.63
C LEU A 445 16.71 -6.89 -12.35
N LYS A 446 16.57 -8.02 -11.65
CA LYS A 446 17.38 -8.32 -10.45
C LYS A 446 18.86 -8.36 -10.77
N ASP A 447 19.23 -9.08 -11.85
CA ASP A 447 20.62 -9.29 -12.23
C ASP A 447 21.28 -7.98 -12.64
N ASP A 448 20.56 -7.10 -13.34
CA ASP A 448 21.01 -5.76 -13.74
C ASP A 448 21.30 -4.85 -12.53
N LEU A 449 20.45 -4.88 -11.51
CA LEU A 449 20.65 -4.12 -10.27
C LEU A 449 21.82 -4.65 -9.44
N GLN A 450 21.99 -5.98 -9.39
CA GLN A 450 23.15 -6.60 -8.74
C GLN A 450 24.45 -6.27 -9.48
N GLU A 451 24.46 -6.34 -10.82
CA GLU A 451 25.60 -5.95 -11.64
C GLU A 451 26.00 -4.49 -11.39
N LEU A 452 25.04 -3.57 -11.35
CA LEU A 452 25.31 -2.17 -11.02
C LEU A 452 26.00 -2.03 -9.65
N ALA A 453 25.51 -2.74 -8.64
CA ALA A 453 26.08 -2.70 -7.30
C ALA A 453 27.49 -3.28 -7.26
N GLU A 454 27.75 -4.38 -7.98
CA GLU A 454 29.08 -5.00 -8.12
C GLU A 454 30.09 -4.10 -8.84
N GLN A 455 29.62 -3.33 -9.82
CA GLN A 455 30.45 -2.33 -10.52
C GLN A 455 30.70 -1.08 -9.66
N THR A 456 29.82 -0.77 -8.70
CA THR A 456 29.92 0.42 -7.85
C THR A 456 30.91 0.23 -6.69
N TYR A 457 31.01 -0.98 -6.13
CA TYR A 457 31.86 -1.25 -4.97
C TYR A 457 32.79 -2.43 -5.20
N THR A 458 34.07 -2.26 -4.82
CA THR A 458 34.98 -3.38 -4.58
C THR A 458 34.59 -4.11 -3.28
N GLU A 459 35.12 -5.31 -3.06
CA GLU A 459 34.87 -6.05 -1.81
C GLU A 459 35.39 -5.29 -0.57
N GLU A 460 36.59 -4.71 -0.68
CA GLU A 460 37.19 -3.92 0.42
C GLU A 460 36.35 -2.69 0.77
N GLU A 461 35.83 -1.99 -0.25
CA GLU A 461 34.94 -0.83 -0.07
C GLU A 461 33.61 -1.26 0.57
N PHE A 462 33.04 -2.38 0.14
CA PHE A 462 31.82 -2.91 0.72
C PHE A 462 32.00 -3.27 2.20
N GLU A 463 33.05 -4.04 2.54
CA GLU A 463 33.34 -4.42 3.93
C GLU A 463 33.52 -3.20 4.82
N LYS A 464 34.29 -2.22 4.36
CA LYS A 464 34.57 -0.97 5.10
C LYS A 464 33.30 -0.16 5.32
N LYS A 465 32.54 0.16 4.23
CA LYS A 465 31.37 1.02 4.32
C LYS A 465 30.21 0.36 5.05
N SER A 466 29.96 -0.94 4.84
CA SER A 466 28.91 -1.66 5.53
C SER A 466 29.13 -1.73 7.03
N ALA A 467 30.41 -1.68 7.49
CA ALA A 467 30.76 -1.67 8.90
C ALA A 467 30.39 -0.35 9.61
N GLU A 468 30.12 0.72 8.87
CA GLU A 468 29.71 2.02 9.43
C GLU A 468 28.25 2.03 9.91
N TYR A 469 27.44 1.02 9.53
CA TYR A 469 26.03 0.94 9.89
C TYR A 469 25.77 0.02 11.08
N ASP A 470 25.23 0.60 12.17
CA ASP A 470 24.88 -0.12 13.40
C ASP A 470 23.49 -0.78 13.34
N PHE A 471 22.61 -0.33 12.44
CA PHE A 471 21.24 -0.82 12.30
C PHE A 471 20.98 -1.34 10.89
N ALA A 472 20.40 -2.54 10.79
CA ALA A 472 20.13 -3.24 9.53
C ALA A 472 21.37 -3.13 8.62
N LYS A 473 22.47 -3.69 9.11
CA LYS A 473 23.78 -3.64 8.43
C LYS A 473 23.64 -4.19 7.01
N PRO A 474 24.06 -3.45 5.98
CA PRO A 474 24.10 -3.97 4.62
C PRO A 474 24.90 -5.27 4.53
N PHE A 475 24.33 -6.29 3.89
CA PHE A 475 24.91 -7.65 3.81
C PHE A 475 25.26 -8.08 2.37
N THR A 476 24.90 -7.26 1.38
CA THR A 476 25.30 -7.38 -0.03
C THR A 476 25.70 -5.99 -0.55
N ARG A 477 26.46 -5.91 -1.66
CA ARG A 477 26.78 -4.64 -2.31
C ARG A 477 25.52 -3.90 -2.75
N GLU A 478 24.50 -4.62 -3.19
CA GLU A 478 23.18 -4.06 -3.54
C GLU A 478 22.49 -3.41 -2.34
N SER A 479 22.45 -4.11 -1.19
CA SER A 479 21.88 -3.53 0.03
C SER A 479 22.64 -2.29 0.52
N LEU A 480 23.96 -2.22 0.27
CA LEU A 480 24.76 -1.04 0.56
C LEU A 480 24.42 0.11 -0.38
N LEU A 481 24.31 -0.16 -1.68
CA LEU A 481 23.94 0.84 -2.69
C LEU A 481 22.58 1.47 -2.35
N TYR A 482 21.58 0.66 -2.04
CA TYR A 482 20.25 1.16 -1.68
C TYR A 482 20.29 1.95 -0.37
N ARG A 483 21.09 1.51 0.59
CA ARG A 483 21.24 2.22 1.85
C ARG A 483 21.91 3.59 1.67
N GLU A 484 22.97 3.70 0.87
CA GLU A 484 23.64 4.97 0.60
C GLU A 484 22.73 5.95 -0.16
N ILE A 485 21.96 5.47 -1.15
CA ILE A 485 20.95 6.29 -1.83
C ILE A 485 19.88 6.77 -0.85
N PHE A 486 19.37 5.87 0.01
CA PHE A 486 18.40 6.23 1.05
C PHE A 486 18.92 7.33 1.98
N GLU A 487 20.14 7.20 2.50
CA GLU A 487 20.73 8.18 3.42
C GLU A 487 20.93 9.57 2.78
N LYS A 488 21.05 9.65 1.47
CA LYS A 488 21.10 10.92 0.72
C LYS A 488 19.81 11.73 0.87
N TYR A 489 18.65 11.06 0.93
CA TYR A 489 17.32 11.67 1.00
C TYR A 489 16.73 11.68 2.41
N TYR A 490 17.10 10.71 3.23
CA TYR A 490 16.55 10.46 4.58
C TYR A 490 17.68 10.26 5.61
N PRO A 491 18.58 11.22 5.77
CA PRO A 491 19.78 11.04 6.59
C PRO A 491 19.42 10.69 8.05
N GLY A 492 19.96 9.58 8.54
CA GLY A 492 19.75 9.10 9.90
C GLY A 492 18.35 8.53 10.20
N GLN A 493 17.50 8.33 9.17
CA GLN A 493 16.11 7.86 9.35
C GLN A 493 15.91 6.37 9.05
N ALA A 494 16.96 5.59 8.96
CA ALA A 494 16.88 4.18 8.59
C ALA A 494 15.91 3.33 9.45
N ARG A 495 15.69 3.73 10.70
CA ARG A 495 14.76 3.06 11.63
C ARG A 495 13.28 3.29 11.31
N MET A 496 12.94 3.96 10.20
CA MET A 496 11.59 3.99 9.66
C MET A 496 11.14 2.63 9.10
N VAL A 497 12.08 1.76 8.76
CA VAL A 497 11.86 0.38 8.33
C VAL A 497 12.40 -0.54 9.42
N ALA A 498 11.67 -1.62 9.72
CA ALA A 498 12.03 -2.51 10.82
C ALA A 498 13.33 -3.28 10.54
N ASP A 499 13.45 -3.87 9.36
CA ASP A 499 14.62 -4.64 8.90
C ASP A 499 14.50 -4.89 7.38
N PHE A 500 15.46 -5.60 6.78
CA PHE A 500 15.30 -6.19 5.46
C PHE A 500 14.16 -7.22 5.46
N TRP A 501 13.32 -7.16 4.45
CA TRP A 501 12.35 -8.23 4.23
C TRP A 501 13.09 -9.50 3.79
N MET A 502 12.91 -10.56 4.55
CA MET A 502 13.50 -11.88 4.25
C MET A 502 12.46 -12.98 4.51
N PRO A 503 12.52 -14.12 3.79
CA PRO A 503 11.84 -15.33 4.23
C PRO A 503 12.19 -15.67 5.68
N ASN A 504 11.35 -16.43 6.36
CA ASN A 504 11.62 -16.80 7.75
C ASN A 504 12.81 -17.77 7.83
N ARG A 505 13.99 -17.23 8.10
CA ARG A 505 15.26 -17.96 8.12
C ARG A 505 15.31 -19.11 9.13
N SER A 506 14.40 -19.16 10.11
CA SER A 506 14.32 -20.28 11.04
C SER A 506 13.69 -21.54 10.43
N TRP A 507 13.08 -21.43 9.25
CA TRP A 507 12.45 -22.56 8.58
C TRP A 507 13.41 -23.29 7.64
N PRO A 508 13.35 -24.63 7.57
CA PRO A 508 14.16 -25.40 6.64
C PRO A 508 13.94 -24.94 5.19
N GLY A 509 15.03 -24.65 4.47
CA GLY A 509 14.94 -24.15 3.08
C GLY A 509 14.78 -22.64 2.92
N CYS A 510 14.61 -21.87 4.02
CA CYS A 510 14.48 -20.42 4.01
C CYS A 510 15.71 -19.66 4.53
N ASP A 511 16.80 -20.34 4.90
CA ASP A 511 18.06 -19.71 5.28
C ASP A 511 18.83 -19.26 4.03
N VAL A 512 18.41 -18.14 3.48
CA VAL A 512 18.91 -17.56 2.23
C VAL A 512 19.45 -16.15 2.45
N ASN A 513 20.41 -15.75 1.61
CA ASN A 513 21.03 -14.42 1.63
C ASN A 513 20.46 -13.46 0.57
N ASP A 514 19.46 -13.88 -0.19
CA ASP A 514 18.73 -13.04 -1.15
C ASP A 514 17.23 -13.21 -0.87
N PRO A 515 16.44 -12.14 -0.82
CA PRO A 515 14.99 -12.22 -0.54
C PRO A 515 14.15 -12.72 -1.71
N SER A 516 14.74 -12.88 -2.91
CA SER A 516 14.03 -13.35 -4.10
C SER A 516 13.49 -14.77 -3.92
N ALA A 517 12.27 -15.02 -4.37
CA ALA A 517 11.69 -16.36 -4.38
C ALA A 517 12.49 -17.34 -5.24
N ARG A 518 13.24 -16.86 -6.23
CA ARG A 518 14.09 -17.68 -7.13
C ARG A 518 15.16 -18.49 -6.42
N VAL A 519 15.60 -18.05 -5.24
CA VAL A 519 16.63 -18.79 -4.47
C VAL A 519 16.04 -19.91 -3.61
N LEU A 520 14.71 -19.99 -3.52
CA LEU A 520 14.02 -21.01 -2.72
C LEU A 520 14.00 -22.36 -3.45
N PRO A 521 14.17 -23.50 -2.73
CA PRO A 521 14.17 -24.83 -3.34
C PRO A 521 12.88 -25.22 -4.07
N ASN A 522 11.74 -24.61 -3.68
CA ASN A 522 10.43 -24.89 -4.27
C ASN A 522 10.04 -23.90 -5.38
N TYR A 523 10.94 -23.06 -5.86
CA TYR A 523 10.64 -22.11 -6.94
C TYR A 523 10.26 -22.85 -8.23
N GLY A 524 10.98 -23.92 -8.59
CA GLY A 524 10.68 -24.79 -9.72
C GLY A 524 10.51 -24.02 -11.03
N LYS A 525 9.42 -24.29 -11.75
CA LYS A 525 9.02 -23.64 -13.01
C LYS A 525 8.12 -22.39 -12.82
N SER A 526 8.11 -21.81 -11.66
CA SER A 526 7.18 -20.71 -11.32
C SER A 526 7.36 -19.44 -12.15
N GLY A 527 8.42 -19.35 -12.94
CA GLY A 527 8.69 -18.23 -13.85
C GLY A 527 8.59 -18.59 -15.33
N GLU A 528 8.13 -19.82 -15.65
CA GLU A 528 8.01 -20.30 -17.04
C GLU A 528 6.60 -20.12 -17.61
#